data_7e33b9e1255305ba74c76eb715cc1bfb
#
_entry.id   7e33b9e1255305ba74c76eb715cc1bfb
#
_cell.length_a   1.000
_cell.length_b   1.000
_cell.length_c   1.000
_cell.angle_alpha   90.00
_cell.angle_beta   90.00
_cell.angle_gamma   90.00
#
_symmetry.space_group_name_H-M   'P 1'
#
loop_
_entity.id
_entity.type
_entity.pdbx_description
1 polymer ?
#
loop_
_entity_poly.entity_id
_entity_poly.type
_entity_poly.pdbx_seq_one_letter_code
_entity_poly.pdbx_strand_id
1 'polypeptide(L)'
;MKLIVFDVYGTLLDVYSISSKCDEFAPGKGLAISITWRMKQIEYTRLRSMHGEKKYKSFWELTHDSLDYALNDANVILSGEEKKILMKEYSRLRAFSENLKVLKQLKSKGYSLAVLSNANTSMLDTALKASGIFDLLDCVISADELKLYKIDPKVYKLIQKYSNVEFKDILFVSSNFWDIVGAGWCGLKTFWVNRDKKQPDVLDYTPDI
;
A
#
# COMPACT_ATOMS: atom_id res chain seq x y z
N MET A 1 -6.71 -22.07 6.84
CA MET A 1 -5.94 -20.85 6.52
C MET A 1 -4.48 -21.13 6.80
N LYS A 2 -3.60 -20.94 5.81
CA LYS A 2 -2.16 -21.28 5.91
C LYS A 2 -1.28 -20.06 5.71
N LEU A 3 -1.75 -19.08 4.93
CA LEU A 3 -1.02 -17.89 4.56
C LEU A 3 -1.86 -16.64 4.83
N ILE A 4 -1.25 -15.62 5.40
CA ILE A 4 -1.83 -14.29 5.57
C ILE A 4 -1.02 -13.31 4.72
N VAL A 5 -1.70 -12.65 3.79
CA VAL A 5 -1.10 -11.68 2.86
C VAL A 5 -1.59 -10.29 3.20
N PHE A 6 -0.68 -9.38 3.48
CA PHE A 6 -1.00 -8.00 3.84
C PHE A 6 -0.74 -7.05 2.67
N ASP A 7 -1.63 -6.10 2.48
CA ASP A 7 -1.26 -4.84 1.82
C ASP A 7 -0.26 -4.08 2.70
N VAL A 8 0.49 -3.15 2.11
CA VAL A 8 1.56 -2.42 2.81
C VAL A 8 1.15 -0.97 3.12
N TYR A 9 0.95 -0.16 2.09
CA TYR A 9 0.72 1.29 2.23
C TYR A 9 -0.71 1.63 2.65
N GLY A 10 -0.86 2.13 3.88
CA GLY A 10 -2.13 2.38 4.56
C GLY A 10 -2.57 1.21 5.44
N THR A 11 -1.99 0.00 5.28
CA THR A 11 -2.31 -1.19 6.07
C THR A 11 -1.24 -1.50 7.12
N LEU A 12 -0.02 -1.74 6.71
CA LEU A 12 1.13 -1.91 7.62
C LEU A 12 1.84 -0.59 7.91
N LEU A 13 1.92 0.30 6.92
CA LEU A 13 2.57 1.61 7.02
C LEU A 13 1.54 2.73 6.97
N ASP A 14 1.65 3.68 7.90
CA ASP A 14 0.79 4.85 7.95
C ASP A 14 1.21 5.89 6.89
N VAL A 15 0.45 5.94 5.81
CA VAL A 15 0.70 6.86 4.69
C VAL A 15 0.49 8.33 5.04
N TYR A 16 -0.23 8.62 6.13
CA TYR A 16 -0.46 9.97 6.59
C TYR A 16 0.58 10.44 7.61
N SER A 17 1.47 9.56 8.07
CA SER A 17 2.59 9.94 8.93
C SER A 17 3.54 10.94 8.28
N ILE A 18 3.51 11.08 6.94
CA ILE A 18 4.26 12.08 6.17
C ILE A 18 3.75 13.50 6.39
N SER A 19 2.53 13.69 6.89
CA SER A 19 1.91 15.01 7.05
C SER A 19 2.74 15.96 7.91
N SER A 20 3.35 15.45 8.98
CA SER A 20 4.23 16.23 9.85
C SER A 20 5.46 16.75 9.09
N LYS A 21 6.01 15.95 8.18
CA LYS A 21 7.15 16.38 7.34
C LYS A 21 6.72 17.41 6.29
N CYS A 22 5.52 17.27 5.74
CA CYS A 22 4.95 18.27 4.84
C CYS A 22 4.72 19.60 5.57
N ASP A 23 4.28 19.59 6.84
CA ASP A 23 4.08 20.79 7.64
C ASP A 23 5.38 21.57 7.92
N GLU A 24 6.54 20.92 7.97
CA GLU A 24 7.82 21.60 8.09
C GLU A 24 8.10 22.55 6.91
N PHE A 25 7.65 22.18 5.71
CA PHE A 25 7.83 22.96 4.49
C PHE A 25 6.61 23.84 4.13
N ALA A 26 5.44 23.44 4.59
CA ALA A 26 4.17 24.13 4.32
C ALA A 26 3.28 24.13 5.56
N PRO A 27 3.56 25.01 6.54
CA PRO A 27 2.87 25.04 7.83
C PRO A 27 1.34 25.09 7.70
N GLY A 28 0.66 24.21 8.40
CA GLY A 28 -0.81 24.07 8.40
C GLY A 28 -1.41 23.39 7.16
N LYS A 29 -0.61 23.01 6.17
CA LYS A 29 -1.08 22.33 4.93
C LYS A 29 -0.69 20.86 4.85
N GLY A 30 0.12 20.33 5.77
CA GLY A 30 0.70 18.99 5.65
C GLY A 30 -0.33 17.87 5.54
N LEU A 31 -1.41 17.92 6.32
CA LEU A 31 -2.47 16.94 6.24
C LEU A 31 -3.19 16.99 4.89
N ALA A 32 -3.56 18.18 4.41
CA ALA A 32 -4.23 18.35 3.12
C ALA A 32 -3.36 17.84 1.96
N ILE A 33 -2.06 18.22 1.97
CA ILE A 33 -1.09 17.73 0.99
C ILE A 33 -1.01 16.18 1.03
N SER A 34 -0.87 15.58 2.20
CA SER A 34 -0.74 14.13 2.33
C SER A 34 -1.98 13.37 1.85
N ILE A 35 -3.17 13.90 2.09
CA ILE A 35 -4.44 13.33 1.61
C ILE A 35 -4.51 13.40 0.08
N THR A 36 -4.30 14.58 -0.51
CA THR A 36 -4.31 14.78 -1.97
C THR A 36 -3.21 13.92 -2.64
N TRP A 37 -2.01 13.88 -2.04
CA TRP A 37 -0.90 13.05 -2.51
C TRP A 37 -1.30 11.58 -2.61
N ARG A 38 -1.85 11.02 -1.51
CA ARG A 38 -2.29 9.61 -1.49
C ARG A 38 -3.42 9.35 -2.46
N MET A 39 -4.40 10.24 -2.54
CA MET A 39 -5.55 10.11 -3.44
C MET A 39 -5.08 10.04 -4.91
N LYS A 40 -4.22 10.97 -5.33
CA LYS A 40 -3.69 11.01 -6.71
C LYS A 40 -2.76 9.85 -7.02
N GLN A 41 -1.97 9.41 -6.06
CA GLN A 41 -1.13 8.22 -6.21
C GLN A 41 -1.97 6.99 -6.60
N ILE A 42 -3.07 6.74 -5.89
CA ILE A 42 -3.99 5.62 -6.18
C ILE A 42 -4.74 5.84 -7.50
N GLU A 43 -5.22 7.04 -7.76
CA GLU A 43 -5.88 7.36 -9.02
C GLU A 43 -4.95 7.09 -10.22
N TYR A 44 -3.70 7.53 -10.17
CA TYR A 44 -2.74 7.34 -11.24
C TYR A 44 -2.37 5.86 -11.48
N THR A 45 -2.30 5.04 -10.42
CA THR A 45 -2.11 3.59 -10.59
C THR A 45 -3.25 2.97 -11.38
N ARG A 46 -4.49 3.33 -11.06
CA ARG A 46 -5.70 2.80 -11.73
C ARG A 46 -5.73 3.21 -13.20
N LEU A 47 -5.57 4.49 -13.49
CA LEU A 47 -5.58 5.02 -14.86
C LEU A 47 -4.51 4.33 -15.74
N ARG A 48 -3.33 4.10 -15.19
CA ARG A 48 -2.24 3.44 -15.94
C ARG A 48 -2.49 1.96 -16.14
N SER A 49 -3.01 1.25 -15.14
CA SER A 49 -3.41 -0.16 -15.31
C SER A 49 -4.45 -0.34 -16.41
N MET A 50 -5.42 0.57 -16.52
CA MET A 50 -6.45 0.51 -17.57
C MET A 50 -5.87 0.66 -19.00
N HIS A 51 -4.74 1.36 -19.15
CA HIS A 51 -4.05 1.52 -20.44
C HIS A 51 -3.01 0.42 -20.72
N GLY A 52 -2.72 -0.43 -19.72
CA GLY A 52 -1.78 -1.52 -19.83
C GLY A 52 -0.30 -1.09 -19.84
N GLU A 53 0.56 -2.04 -20.13
CA GLU A 53 2.03 -1.94 -19.97
C GLU A 53 2.66 -0.73 -20.66
N LYS A 54 2.20 -0.34 -21.85
CA LYS A 54 2.76 0.79 -22.62
C LYS A 54 2.69 2.14 -21.87
N LYS A 55 1.79 2.28 -20.88
CA LYS A 55 1.62 3.49 -20.08
C LYS A 55 2.07 3.29 -18.64
N TYR A 56 2.74 2.18 -18.35
CA TYR A 56 3.26 1.93 -17.02
C TYR A 56 4.32 2.98 -16.65
N LYS A 57 4.28 3.40 -15.41
CA LYS A 57 5.33 4.06 -14.63
C LYS A 57 5.44 3.32 -13.31
N SER A 58 6.61 3.23 -12.73
CA SER A 58 6.78 2.62 -11.40
C SER A 58 5.98 3.37 -10.32
N PHE A 59 5.66 2.68 -9.25
CA PHE A 59 4.95 3.31 -8.12
C PHE A 59 5.76 4.48 -7.51
N TRP A 60 7.09 4.40 -7.56
CA TRP A 60 7.97 5.50 -7.16
C TRP A 60 7.78 6.75 -8.01
N GLU A 61 7.76 6.60 -9.34
CA GLU A 61 7.50 7.71 -10.26
C GLU A 61 6.10 8.29 -10.03
N LEU A 62 5.08 7.43 -9.82
CA LEU A 62 3.73 7.91 -9.52
C LEU A 62 3.64 8.59 -8.15
N THR A 63 4.45 8.16 -7.19
CA THR A 63 4.54 8.85 -5.89
C THR A 63 5.10 10.26 -6.07
N HIS A 64 6.09 10.44 -6.95
CA HIS A 64 6.63 11.75 -7.28
C HIS A 64 5.63 12.61 -8.07
N ASP A 65 5.05 12.04 -9.15
CA ASP A 65 4.06 12.76 -9.98
C ASP A 65 2.85 13.25 -9.13
N SER A 66 2.41 12.43 -8.18
CA SER A 66 1.29 12.77 -7.28
C SER A 66 1.67 13.77 -6.18
N LEU A 67 2.94 13.79 -5.74
CA LEU A 67 3.44 14.86 -4.87
C LEU A 67 3.40 16.21 -5.59
N ASP A 68 3.89 16.26 -6.82
CA ASP A 68 3.87 17.49 -7.61
C ASP A 68 2.44 18.04 -7.78
N TYR A 69 1.48 17.13 -8.04
CA TYR A 69 0.07 17.52 -8.10
C TYR A 69 -0.41 18.07 -6.75
N ALA A 70 -0.14 17.38 -5.65
CA ALA A 70 -0.62 17.77 -4.33
C ALA A 70 -0.06 19.12 -3.86
N LEU A 71 1.20 19.40 -4.19
CA LEU A 71 1.83 20.70 -3.90
C LEU A 71 1.19 21.82 -4.72
N ASN A 72 0.95 21.60 -6.01
CA ASN A 72 0.28 22.58 -6.88
C ASN A 72 -1.15 22.85 -6.43
N ASP A 73 -1.93 21.80 -6.09
CA ASP A 73 -3.29 21.91 -5.57
C ASP A 73 -3.35 22.72 -4.27
N ALA A 74 -2.35 22.55 -3.40
CA ALA A 74 -2.21 23.29 -2.15
C ALA A 74 -1.63 24.72 -2.33
N ASN A 75 -1.29 25.14 -3.56
CA ASN A 75 -0.56 26.38 -3.85
C ASN A 75 0.74 26.48 -3.02
N VAL A 76 1.55 25.44 -3.04
CA VAL A 76 2.85 25.34 -2.36
C VAL A 76 3.95 25.12 -3.39
N ILE A 77 4.97 25.94 -3.35
CA ILE A 77 6.15 25.83 -4.21
C ILE A 77 7.30 25.34 -3.35
N LEU A 78 7.80 24.14 -3.64
CA LEU A 78 8.99 23.58 -3.02
C LEU A 78 10.12 23.45 -4.04
N SER A 79 11.36 23.64 -3.56
CA SER A 79 12.56 23.36 -4.32
C SER A 79 12.69 21.85 -4.64
N GLY A 80 13.54 21.53 -5.61
CA GLY A 80 13.85 20.12 -5.92
C GLY A 80 14.45 19.36 -4.73
N GLU A 81 15.23 20.03 -3.87
CA GLU A 81 15.81 19.39 -2.67
C GLU A 81 14.74 19.10 -1.60
N GLU A 82 13.82 20.02 -1.35
CA GLU A 82 12.71 19.82 -0.40
C GLU A 82 11.80 18.65 -0.86
N LYS A 83 11.49 18.56 -2.16
CA LYS A 83 10.76 17.43 -2.72
C LYS A 83 11.52 16.10 -2.53
N LYS A 84 12.84 16.09 -2.74
CA LYS A 84 13.67 14.90 -2.47
C LYS A 84 13.62 14.49 -0.99
N ILE A 85 13.61 15.45 -0.06
CA ILE A 85 13.46 15.16 1.36
C ILE A 85 12.11 14.49 1.65
N LEU A 86 11.02 15.02 1.11
CA LEU A 86 9.67 14.42 1.25
C LEU A 86 9.63 13.00 0.67
N MET A 87 10.18 12.79 -0.52
CA MET A 87 10.25 11.47 -1.15
C MET A 87 11.08 10.49 -0.33
N LYS A 88 12.21 10.92 0.22
CA LYS A 88 13.03 10.10 1.11
C LYS A 88 12.27 9.71 2.39
N GLU A 89 11.54 10.64 2.99
CA GLU A 89 10.71 10.37 4.16
C GLU A 89 9.56 9.41 3.80
N TYR A 90 8.91 9.59 2.65
CA TYR A 90 7.88 8.68 2.16
C TYR A 90 8.40 7.24 1.99
N SER A 91 9.67 7.06 1.69
CA SER A 91 10.27 5.71 1.62
C SER A 91 10.47 5.05 2.99
N ARG A 92 10.22 5.76 4.12
CA ARG A 92 10.45 5.31 5.49
C ARG A 92 9.27 5.61 6.40
N LEU A 93 8.05 5.51 5.88
CA LEU A 93 6.82 5.74 6.62
C LEU A 93 6.77 4.89 7.90
N ARG A 94 6.17 5.43 8.94
CA ARG A 94 6.02 4.71 10.21
C ARG A 94 5.03 3.55 10.06
N ALA A 95 5.35 2.41 10.69
CA ALA A 95 4.36 1.36 10.88
C ALA A 95 3.29 1.80 11.89
N PHE A 96 2.06 1.32 11.73
CA PHE A 96 1.07 1.44 12.80
C PHE A 96 1.55 0.67 14.03
N SER A 97 1.32 1.22 15.21
CA SER A 97 1.92 0.77 16.47
C SER A 97 1.61 -0.67 16.85
N GLU A 98 0.47 -1.19 16.44
CA GLU A 98 0.04 -2.57 16.70
C GLU A 98 0.73 -3.60 15.81
N ASN A 99 1.23 -3.22 14.63
CA ASN A 99 1.61 -4.15 13.58
C ASN A 99 2.75 -5.10 13.98
N LEU A 100 3.83 -4.60 14.56
CA LEU A 100 4.95 -5.47 14.96
C LEU A 100 4.51 -6.53 15.98
N LYS A 101 3.66 -6.15 16.94
CA LYS A 101 3.13 -7.08 17.95
C LYS A 101 2.24 -8.14 17.30
N VAL A 102 1.34 -7.72 16.43
CA VAL A 102 0.40 -8.63 15.74
C VAL A 102 1.14 -9.59 14.83
N LEU A 103 2.07 -9.10 14.00
CA LEU A 103 2.84 -9.95 13.09
C LEU A 103 3.68 -11.00 13.85
N LYS A 104 4.35 -10.62 14.95
CA LYS A 104 5.08 -11.56 15.84
C LYS A 104 4.14 -12.62 16.43
N GLN A 105 2.95 -12.24 16.87
CA GLN A 105 1.95 -13.18 17.38
C GLN A 105 1.45 -14.15 16.31
N LEU A 106 1.23 -13.68 15.08
CA LEU A 106 0.82 -14.54 13.98
C LEU A 106 1.94 -15.54 13.62
N LYS A 107 3.19 -15.10 13.57
CA LYS A 107 4.36 -15.98 13.36
C LYS A 107 4.44 -17.04 14.45
N SER A 108 4.30 -16.66 15.73
CA SER A 108 4.37 -17.62 16.86
C SER A 108 3.25 -18.66 16.84
N LYS A 109 2.12 -18.35 16.17
CA LYS A 109 1.02 -19.29 15.93
C LYS A 109 1.22 -20.17 14.68
N GLY A 110 2.37 -20.05 14.00
CA GLY A 110 2.71 -20.88 12.84
C GLY A 110 2.12 -20.42 11.51
N TYR A 111 1.59 -19.19 11.41
CA TYR A 111 1.14 -18.66 10.12
C TYR A 111 2.33 -18.22 9.26
N SER A 112 2.26 -18.52 7.97
CA SER A 112 3.10 -17.86 6.97
C SER A 112 2.58 -16.46 6.70
N LEU A 113 3.49 -15.47 6.62
CA LEU A 113 3.16 -14.07 6.40
C LEU A 113 3.80 -13.56 5.11
N ALA A 114 3.01 -12.92 4.29
CA ALA A 114 3.50 -12.29 3.07
C ALA A 114 2.92 -10.88 2.91
N VAL A 115 3.51 -10.10 2.01
CA VAL A 115 2.92 -8.85 1.55
C VAL A 115 2.69 -8.89 0.04
N LEU A 116 1.62 -8.22 -0.42
CA LEU A 116 1.37 -7.91 -1.83
C LEU A 116 1.12 -6.41 -1.95
N SER A 117 1.96 -5.70 -2.69
CA SER A 117 1.90 -4.24 -2.79
C SER A 117 2.01 -3.74 -4.23
N ASN A 118 1.45 -2.55 -4.46
CA ASN A 118 1.66 -1.78 -5.70
C ASN A 118 3.08 -1.18 -5.81
N ALA A 119 3.78 -1.06 -4.68
CA ALA A 119 5.12 -0.48 -4.65
C ALA A 119 6.14 -1.41 -5.31
N ASN A 120 7.10 -0.83 -6.00
CA ASN A 120 8.22 -1.57 -6.58
C ASN A 120 9.16 -2.13 -5.50
N THR A 121 9.91 -3.15 -5.85
CA THR A 121 10.72 -3.95 -4.91
C THR A 121 11.67 -3.09 -4.06
N SER A 122 12.34 -2.09 -4.63
CA SER A 122 13.26 -1.23 -3.88
C SER A 122 12.56 -0.37 -2.82
N MET A 123 11.33 0.10 -3.09
CA MET A 123 10.51 0.80 -2.10
C MET A 123 10.12 -0.13 -0.96
N LEU A 124 9.68 -1.35 -1.29
CA LEU A 124 9.28 -2.35 -0.28
C LEU A 124 10.46 -2.72 0.61
N ASP A 125 11.60 -3.02 0.03
CA ASP A 125 12.82 -3.35 0.79
C ASP A 125 13.18 -2.24 1.77
N THR A 126 13.21 -0.99 1.31
CA THR A 126 13.52 0.17 2.15
C THR A 126 12.49 0.37 3.26
N ALA A 127 11.21 0.36 2.93
CA ALA A 127 10.14 0.68 3.88
C ALA A 127 9.93 -0.43 4.93
N LEU A 128 9.97 -1.69 4.51
CA LEU A 128 9.77 -2.83 5.41
C LEU A 128 10.97 -3.01 6.36
N LYS A 129 12.20 -2.77 5.90
CA LYS A 129 13.38 -2.76 6.77
C LYS A 129 13.36 -1.60 7.76
N ALA A 130 13.05 -0.39 7.30
CA ALA A 130 12.96 0.79 8.15
C ALA A 130 11.89 0.64 9.24
N SER A 131 10.80 -0.07 8.97
CA SER A 131 9.71 -0.33 9.93
C SER A 131 9.94 -1.56 10.82
N GLY A 132 11.02 -2.33 10.62
CA GLY A 132 11.31 -3.55 11.36
C GLY A 132 10.38 -4.74 11.05
N ILE A 133 9.64 -4.67 9.95
CA ILE A 133 8.66 -5.71 9.55
C ILE A 133 9.30 -6.77 8.65
N PHE A 134 10.36 -6.43 7.92
CA PHE A 134 10.94 -7.25 6.86
C PHE A 134 11.22 -8.69 7.29
N ASP A 135 11.90 -8.88 8.43
CA ASP A 135 12.31 -10.20 8.92
C ASP A 135 11.16 -11.08 9.45
N LEU A 136 9.96 -10.52 9.55
CA LEU A 136 8.76 -11.27 9.94
C LEU A 136 8.03 -11.88 8.73
N LEU A 137 8.41 -11.48 7.51
CA LEU A 137 7.75 -11.89 6.28
C LEU A 137 8.47 -13.07 5.63
N ASP A 138 7.70 -14.05 5.19
CA ASP A 138 8.21 -15.19 4.42
C ASP A 138 8.30 -14.85 2.92
N CYS A 139 7.53 -13.86 2.46
CA CYS A 139 7.52 -13.44 1.07
C CYS A 139 7.12 -11.96 0.91
N VAL A 140 7.78 -11.26 0.00
CA VAL A 140 7.49 -9.87 -0.39
C VAL A 140 7.16 -9.84 -1.88
N ILE A 141 5.90 -9.54 -2.21
CA ILE A 141 5.39 -9.59 -3.59
C ILE A 141 5.09 -8.17 -4.08
N SER A 142 5.66 -7.81 -5.21
CA SER A 142 5.46 -6.52 -5.87
C SER A 142 4.65 -6.68 -7.15
N ALA A 143 3.61 -5.86 -7.32
CA ALA A 143 2.84 -5.77 -8.56
C ALA A 143 3.69 -5.23 -9.74
N ASP A 144 4.81 -4.55 -9.46
CA ASP A 144 5.74 -4.02 -10.44
C ASP A 144 6.26 -5.08 -11.43
N GLU A 145 6.34 -6.33 -10.98
CA GLU A 145 6.71 -7.47 -11.81
C GLU A 145 5.85 -7.60 -13.07
N LEU A 146 4.55 -7.33 -12.94
CA LEU A 146 3.60 -7.43 -14.05
C LEU A 146 3.43 -6.13 -14.82
N LYS A 147 4.07 -5.03 -14.40
CA LYS A 147 3.80 -3.68 -14.91
C LYS A 147 2.30 -3.32 -14.86
N LEU A 148 1.63 -3.80 -13.82
CA LEU A 148 0.23 -3.58 -13.49
C LEU A 148 0.09 -3.18 -12.03
N TYR A 149 -1.11 -2.77 -11.65
CA TYR A 149 -1.43 -2.41 -10.27
C TYR A 149 -2.67 -3.16 -9.79
N LYS A 150 -2.82 -3.33 -8.49
CA LYS A 150 -4.12 -3.65 -7.91
C LYS A 150 -5.12 -2.60 -8.43
N ILE A 151 -6.26 -2.99 -8.84
CA ILE A 151 -7.08 -4.16 -8.63
C ILE A 151 -7.09 -5.16 -9.82
N ASP A 152 -6.12 -5.11 -10.73
CA ASP A 152 -6.06 -6.11 -11.80
C ASP A 152 -5.98 -7.53 -11.17
N PRO A 153 -6.85 -8.48 -11.57
CA PRO A 153 -6.86 -9.83 -11.01
C PRO A 153 -5.53 -10.59 -11.16
N LYS A 154 -4.74 -10.27 -12.17
CA LYS A 154 -3.41 -10.87 -12.37
C LYS A 154 -2.47 -10.58 -11.20
N VAL A 155 -2.61 -9.40 -10.58
CA VAL A 155 -1.77 -9.00 -9.44
C VAL A 155 -2.03 -9.91 -8.23
N TYR A 156 -3.30 -10.23 -7.93
CA TYR A 156 -3.61 -11.15 -6.82
C TYR A 156 -3.16 -12.58 -7.10
N LYS A 157 -3.15 -13.02 -8.38
CA LYS A 157 -2.63 -14.34 -8.79
C LYS A 157 -1.13 -14.51 -8.53
N LEU A 158 -0.37 -13.42 -8.40
CA LEU A 158 1.05 -13.51 -7.98
C LEU A 158 1.21 -14.22 -6.63
N ILE A 159 0.24 -14.12 -5.73
CA ILE A 159 0.31 -14.80 -4.43
C ILE A 159 0.51 -16.31 -4.63
N GLN A 160 -0.22 -16.92 -5.55
CA GLN A 160 -0.08 -18.37 -5.83
C GLN A 160 1.27 -18.71 -6.47
N LYS A 161 1.80 -17.82 -7.33
CA LYS A 161 3.12 -18.01 -7.94
C LYS A 161 4.23 -18.12 -6.88
N TYR A 162 4.10 -17.36 -5.80
CA TYR A 162 5.14 -17.26 -4.75
C TYR A 162 4.90 -18.16 -3.54
N SER A 163 3.68 -18.69 -3.34
CA SER A 163 3.33 -19.40 -2.10
C SER A 163 2.91 -20.84 -2.28
N ASN A 164 2.53 -21.28 -3.48
CA ASN A 164 1.89 -22.57 -3.75
C ASN A 164 0.67 -22.86 -2.86
N VAL A 165 -0.04 -21.82 -2.39
CA VAL A 165 -1.21 -21.93 -1.52
C VAL A 165 -2.48 -21.64 -2.32
N GLU A 166 -3.51 -22.46 -2.16
CA GLU A 166 -4.81 -22.24 -2.78
C GLU A 166 -5.49 -21.00 -2.20
N PHE A 167 -6.21 -20.24 -3.02
CA PHE A 167 -6.88 -18.99 -2.59
C PHE A 167 -7.79 -19.19 -1.37
N LYS A 168 -8.50 -20.30 -1.26
CA LYS A 168 -9.35 -20.64 -0.10
C LYS A 168 -8.60 -20.72 1.24
N ASP A 169 -7.28 -20.95 1.20
CA ASP A 169 -6.39 -21.05 2.36
C ASP A 169 -5.60 -19.78 2.64
N ILE A 170 -5.87 -18.70 1.89
CA ILE A 170 -5.23 -17.39 2.02
C ILE A 170 -6.22 -16.42 2.65
N LEU A 171 -5.74 -15.65 3.65
CA LEU A 171 -6.41 -14.46 4.15
C LEU A 171 -5.70 -13.23 3.62
N PHE A 172 -6.41 -12.39 2.89
CA PHE A 172 -5.91 -11.10 2.44
C PHE A 172 -6.35 -9.99 3.40
N VAL A 173 -5.40 -9.20 3.86
CA VAL A 173 -5.60 -8.17 4.88
C VAL A 173 -5.27 -6.80 4.30
N SER A 174 -6.22 -5.89 4.30
CA SER A 174 -6.01 -4.51 3.87
C SER A 174 -6.89 -3.53 4.63
N SER A 175 -6.43 -2.30 4.84
CA SER A 175 -7.27 -1.19 5.28
C SER A 175 -7.87 -0.40 4.12
N ASN A 176 -7.41 -0.63 2.92
CA ASN A 176 -7.96 -0.03 1.71
C ASN A 176 -9.17 -0.85 1.23
N PHE A 177 -10.38 -0.32 1.37
CA PHE A 177 -11.60 -1.07 1.04
C PHE A 177 -11.63 -1.54 -0.42
N TRP A 178 -11.18 -0.70 -1.36
CA TRP A 178 -11.07 -1.06 -2.77
C TRP A 178 -10.14 -2.26 -3.03
N ASP A 179 -9.11 -2.46 -2.20
CA ASP A 179 -8.18 -3.58 -2.28
C ASP A 179 -8.81 -4.86 -1.72
N ILE A 180 -9.60 -4.72 -0.65
CA ILE A 180 -10.44 -5.80 -0.10
C ILE A 180 -11.44 -6.29 -1.15
N VAL A 181 -12.13 -5.38 -1.83
CA VAL A 181 -13.07 -5.72 -2.91
C VAL A 181 -12.36 -6.46 -4.05
N GLY A 182 -11.22 -5.93 -4.51
CA GLY A 182 -10.44 -6.57 -5.58
C GLY A 182 -9.95 -7.97 -5.22
N ALA A 183 -9.47 -8.17 -3.99
CA ALA A 183 -9.06 -9.47 -3.49
C ALA A 183 -10.23 -10.46 -3.37
N GLY A 184 -11.36 -10.00 -2.84
CA GLY A 184 -12.58 -10.81 -2.69
C GLY A 184 -13.17 -11.23 -4.04
N TRP A 185 -13.22 -10.35 -5.02
CA TRP A 185 -13.64 -10.69 -6.39
C TRP A 185 -12.71 -11.72 -7.07
N CYS A 186 -11.48 -11.84 -6.60
CA CYS A 186 -10.56 -12.90 -7.01
C CYS A 186 -10.75 -14.21 -6.23
N GLY A 187 -11.64 -14.28 -5.25
CA GLY A 187 -11.92 -15.47 -4.45
C GLY A 187 -11.02 -15.66 -3.22
N LEU A 188 -10.31 -14.63 -2.81
CA LEU A 188 -9.56 -14.62 -1.55
C LEU A 188 -10.51 -14.36 -0.37
N LYS A 189 -10.24 -14.97 0.79
CA LYS A 189 -10.84 -14.53 2.05
C LYS A 189 -10.24 -13.19 2.44
N THR A 190 -11.05 -12.28 3.00
CA THR A 190 -10.65 -10.92 3.26
C THR A 190 -10.85 -10.52 4.71
N PHE A 191 -9.92 -9.69 5.21
CA PHE A 191 -10.04 -9.00 6.49
C PHE A 191 -9.86 -7.50 6.26
N TRP A 192 -10.92 -6.72 6.52
CA TRP A 192 -10.84 -5.27 6.40
C TRP A 192 -10.41 -4.61 7.71
N VAL A 193 -9.20 -4.07 7.72
CA VAL A 193 -8.66 -3.32 8.87
C VAL A 193 -9.25 -1.90 8.88
N ASN A 194 -10.47 -1.77 9.38
CA ASN A 194 -11.21 -0.51 9.41
C ASN A 194 -10.92 0.30 10.70
N ARG A 195 -9.74 0.92 10.78
CA ARG A 195 -9.32 1.71 11.95
C ARG A 195 -10.21 2.93 12.20
N ASP A 196 -10.64 3.56 11.11
CA ASP A 196 -11.38 4.83 11.15
C ASP A 196 -12.90 4.63 11.25
N LYS A 197 -13.38 3.39 11.36
CA LYS A 197 -14.83 3.03 11.38
C LYS A 197 -15.58 3.62 10.19
N LYS A 198 -14.94 3.62 9.01
CA LYS A 198 -15.55 4.09 7.77
C LYS A 198 -16.70 3.19 7.34
N GLN A 199 -17.68 3.78 6.66
CA GLN A 199 -18.68 3.00 5.95
C GLN A 199 -18.03 2.25 4.78
N PRO A 200 -18.43 1.00 4.50
CA PRO A 200 -17.98 0.30 3.30
C PRO A 200 -18.50 1.03 2.05
N ASP A 201 -17.70 1.01 0.98
CA ASP A 201 -18.19 1.48 -0.32
C ASP A 201 -19.34 0.59 -0.82
N VAL A 202 -20.25 1.18 -1.57
CA VAL A 202 -21.40 0.46 -2.16
C VAL A 202 -20.94 -0.25 -3.44
N LEU A 203 -20.26 -1.36 -3.23
CA LEU A 203 -19.75 -2.26 -4.27
C LEU A 203 -20.19 -3.67 -3.87
N ASP A 204 -20.76 -4.44 -4.76
CA ASP A 204 -21.36 -5.76 -4.52
C ASP A 204 -20.41 -6.77 -3.83
N TYR A 205 -19.86 -6.35 -2.69
CA TYR A 205 -18.92 -7.12 -1.87
C TYR A 205 -18.98 -6.73 -0.39
N THR A 206 -19.00 -7.75 0.44
CA THR A 206 -18.88 -7.60 1.91
C THR A 206 -17.63 -8.35 2.37
N PRO A 207 -16.71 -7.72 3.13
CA PRO A 207 -15.55 -8.41 3.69
C PRO A 207 -15.96 -9.60 4.58
N ASP A 208 -15.17 -10.67 4.58
CA ASP A 208 -15.43 -11.86 5.43
C ASP A 208 -15.25 -11.55 6.92
N ILE A 209 -14.35 -10.63 7.27
CA ILE A 209 -14.02 -10.21 8.64
C ILE A 209 -13.78 -8.69 8.67
#